data_74437a98da244151e6e9b6167728ef69
#
_entry.id   74437a98da244151e6e9b6167728ef69
#
_cell.length_a   1.000
_cell.length_b   1.000
_cell.length_c   1.000
_cell.angle_alpha   90.00
_cell.angle_beta   90.00
_cell.angle_gamma   90.00
#
_symmetry.space_group_name_H-M   'P 1'
#
loop_
_entity.id
_entity.type
_entity.pdbx_description
1 polymer ?
#
loop_
_entity_poly.entity_id
_entity_poly.type
_entity_poly.pdbx_seq_one_letter_code
_entity_poly.pdbx_strand_id
1 'polypeptide(L)'
;ESMGFIFNRVWRAIKRECLHLVDEGVSTPDDVDRAWMIALDKKIGPFGMMDMVGLDVVENIESIYYEKSGNEADRPPKILLDMIAKGDLGQKSGKGFYDYPDPAYQDPSWLKG
;
A
#
# COMPACT_ATOMS: atom_id res chain seq x y z
N GLU A 1 -14.61 -18.63 3.05
CA GLU A 1 -15.07 -17.85 3.91
C GLU A 1 -14.18 -17.53 5.02
N SER A 2 -13.90 -18.44 5.93
CA SER A 2 -13.02 -18.17 7.01
C SER A 2 -11.62 -17.82 6.52
N MET A 3 -11.11 -18.48 5.52
CA MET A 3 -9.79 -18.20 4.97
C MET A 3 -9.71 -16.81 4.37
N GLY A 4 -10.75 -16.40 3.66
CA GLY A 4 -10.80 -15.05 3.09
C GLY A 4 -10.84 -13.99 4.16
N PHE A 5 -11.61 -14.22 5.20
CA PHE A 5 -11.70 -13.28 6.32
C PHE A 5 -10.35 -13.16 7.04
N ILE A 6 -9.68 -14.28 7.28
CA ILE A 6 -8.39 -14.29 7.96
C ILE A 6 -7.34 -13.56 7.12
N PHE A 7 -7.27 -13.87 5.83
CA PHE A 7 -6.30 -13.22 4.94
C PHE A 7 -6.54 -11.71 4.91
N ASN A 8 -7.78 -11.28 4.74
CA ASN A 8 -8.09 -9.87 4.64
C ASN A 8 -7.75 -9.11 5.91
N ARG A 9 -7.95 -9.74 7.05
CA ARG A 9 -7.62 -9.12 8.34
C ARG A 9 -6.12 -8.94 8.49
N VAL A 10 -5.33 -9.96 8.14
CA VAL A 10 -3.88 -9.87 8.21
C VAL A 10 -3.36 -8.85 7.20
N TRP A 11 -3.87 -8.92 5.97
CA TRP A 11 -3.44 -7.99 4.92
C TRP A 11 -3.78 -6.55 5.29
N ARG A 12 -4.93 -6.33 5.87
CA ARG A 12 -5.31 -4.98 6.30
C ARG A 12 -4.33 -4.45 7.34
N ALA A 13 -3.90 -5.29 8.28
CA ALA A 13 -2.92 -4.87 9.30
C ALA A 13 -1.59 -4.50 8.66
N ILE A 14 -1.16 -5.25 7.65
CA ILE A 14 0.08 -4.96 6.93
C ILE A 14 -0.03 -3.63 6.19
N LYS A 15 -1.11 -3.42 5.46
CA LYS A 15 -1.32 -2.17 4.73
C LYS A 15 -1.31 -0.97 5.67
N ARG A 16 -2.02 -1.10 6.77
CA ARG A 16 -2.14 -0.02 7.73
C ARG A 16 -0.79 0.37 8.29
N GLU A 17 -0.01 -0.62 8.69
CA GLU A 17 1.32 -0.34 9.24
C GLU A 17 2.24 0.28 8.19
N CYS A 18 2.22 -0.23 6.97
CA CYS A 18 3.04 0.31 5.88
C CYS A 18 2.68 1.77 5.58
N LEU A 19 1.38 2.05 5.50
CA LEU A 19 0.92 3.40 5.22
C LEU A 19 1.33 4.38 6.33
N HIS A 20 1.23 3.95 7.58
CA HIS A 20 1.62 4.81 8.70
C HIS A 20 3.13 5.06 8.72
N LEU A 21 3.95 4.06 8.41
CA LEU A 21 5.39 4.24 8.34
C LEU A 21 5.78 5.36 7.37
N VAL A 22 5.13 5.39 6.23
CA VAL A 22 5.43 6.40 5.22
C VAL A 22 4.79 7.75 5.58
N ASP A 23 3.56 7.72 6.06
CA ASP A 23 2.85 8.95 6.44
C ASP A 23 3.58 9.69 7.56
N GLU A 24 4.20 8.95 8.48
CA GLU A 24 4.94 9.53 9.60
C GLU A 24 6.37 9.90 9.24
N GLY A 25 6.78 9.66 8.00
CA GLY A 25 8.12 10.02 7.55
C GLY A 25 9.22 9.08 8.01
N VAL A 26 8.86 7.90 8.52
CA VAL A 26 9.84 6.92 9.00
C VAL A 26 10.56 6.25 7.83
N SER A 27 9.83 6.01 6.72
CA SER A 27 10.39 5.33 5.57
C SER A 27 9.73 5.81 4.29
N THR A 28 10.09 5.21 3.17
CA THR A 28 9.50 5.51 1.86
C THR A 28 8.84 4.25 1.32
N PRO A 29 7.90 4.39 0.38
CA PRO A 29 7.31 3.20 -0.25
C PRO A 29 8.35 2.28 -0.85
N ASP A 30 9.37 2.84 -1.50
CA ASP A 30 10.43 2.07 -2.13
C ASP A 30 11.20 1.23 -1.10
N ASP A 31 11.57 1.85 0.02
CA ASP A 31 12.37 1.15 1.02
C ASP A 31 11.56 0.07 1.74
N VAL A 32 10.28 0.33 2.02
CA VAL A 32 9.42 -0.67 2.62
C VAL A 32 9.30 -1.87 1.69
N ASP A 33 9.04 -1.62 0.41
CA ASP A 33 8.87 -2.70 -0.55
C ASP A 33 10.17 -3.48 -0.77
N ARG A 34 11.32 -2.79 -0.84
CA ARG A 34 12.61 -3.49 -0.96
C ARG A 34 12.85 -4.42 0.22
N ALA A 35 12.64 -3.92 1.43
CA ALA A 35 12.84 -4.74 2.62
C ALA A 35 11.95 -5.98 2.61
N TRP A 36 10.70 -5.78 2.23
CA TRP A 36 9.73 -6.88 2.13
C TRP A 36 10.16 -7.91 1.09
N MET A 37 10.51 -7.42 -0.10
CA MET A 37 10.87 -8.29 -1.22
C MET A 37 12.13 -9.08 -0.94
N ILE A 38 13.11 -8.47 -0.31
CA ILE A 38 14.36 -9.15 0.03
C ILE A 38 14.14 -10.16 1.15
N ALA A 39 13.44 -9.76 2.21
CA ALA A 39 13.23 -10.63 3.37
C ALA A 39 12.41 -11.87 3.04
N LEU A 40 11.42 -11.73 2.15
CA LEU A 40 10.49 -12.82 1.85
C LEU A 40 10.70 -13.44 0.48
N ASP A 41 11.72 -12.96 -0.25
CA ASP A 41 12.03 -13.45 -1.60
C ASP A 41 10.80 -13.33 -2.50
N LYS A 42 10.24 -12.12 -2.56
CA LYS A 42 9.05 -11.84 -3.39
C LYS A 42 9.38 -10.83 -4.46
N LYS A 43 8.56 -10.80 -5.50
CA LYS A 43 8.76 -9.90 -6.65
C LYS A 43 7.97 -8.61 -6.55
N ILE A 44 7.20 -8.44 -5.49
CA ILE A 44 6.39 -7.25 -5.27
C ILE A 44 6.24 -7.03 -3.77
N GLY A 45 6.18 -5.78 -3.35
CA GLY A 45 5.99 -5.43 -1.95
C GLY A 45 4.59 -4.92 -1.68
N PRO A 46 4.31 -4.53 -0.43
CA PRO A 46 2.97 -4.07 -0.04
C PRO A 46 2.46 -2.87 -0.83
N PHE A 47 3.32 -1.89 -1.11
CA PHE A 47 2.88 -0.71 -1.86
C PHE A 47 2.61 -1.05 -3.32
N GLY A 48 3.44 -1.91 -3.94
CA GLY A 48 3.14 -2.39 -5.28
C GLY A 48 1.83 -3.13 -5.34
N MET A 49 1.52 -3.93 -4.31
CA MET A 49 0.25 -4.65 -4.25
C MET A 49 -0.93 -3.69 -4.09
N MET A 50 -0.77 -2.63 -3.29
CA MET A 50 -1.82 -1.62 -3.17
C MET A 50 -2.10 -0.94 -4.51
N ASP A 51 -1.05 -0.67 -5.28
CA ASP A 51 -1.22 -0.11 -6.63
C ASP A 51 -2.00 -1.05 -7.56
N MET A 52 -1.78 -2.36 -7.43
CA MET A 52 -2.51 -3.34 -8.24
C MET A 52 -3.99 -3.38 -7.89
N VAL A 53 -4.31 -3.29 -6.60
CA VAL A 53 -5.69 -3.31 -6.14
C VAL A 53 -6.39 -2.00 -6.50
N GLY A 54 -5.69 -0.89 -6.41
CA GLY A 54 -6.24 0.43 -6.61
C GLY A 54 -6.34 1.17 -5.28
N LEU A 55 -5.76 2.38 -5.24
CA LEU A 55 -5.68 3.12 -3.99
C LEU A 55 -7.04 3.61 -3.51
N ASP A 56 -7.97 3.82 -4.42
CA ASP A 56 -9.34 4.17 -4.05
C ASP A 56 -10.03 3.01 -3.32
N VAL A 57 -9.76 1.77 -3.76
CA VAL A 57 -10.29 0.58 -3.08
C VAL A 57 -9.65 0.45 -1.70
N VAL A 58 -8.33 0.68 -1.61
CA VAL A 58 -7.62 0.62 -0.34
C VAL A 58 -8.22 1.64 0.64
N GLU A 59 -8.44 2.86 0.18
CA GLU A 59 -9.00 3.92 1.03
C GLU A 59 -10.40 3.57 1.49
N ASN A 60 -11.22 3.02 0.60
CA ASN A 60 -12.58 2.64 0.95
C ASN A 60 -12.60 1.59 2.06
N ILE A 61 -11.72 0.61 1.98
CA ILE A 61 -11.61 -0.44 3.01
C ILE A 61 -11.17 0.18 4.34
N GLU A 62 -10.15 1.05 4.32
CA GLU A 62 -9.67 1.69 5.54
C GLU A 62 -10.74 2.57 6.16
N SER A 63 -11.53 3.26 5.33
CA SER A 63 -12.62 4.09 5.83
C SER A 63 -13.70 3.28 6.52
N ILE A 64 -14.00 2.08 6.03
CA ILE A 64 -14.96 1.20 6.66
C ILE A 64 -14.50 0.81 8.07
N TYR A 65 -13.21 0.48 8.22
CA TYR A 65 -12.66 0.15 9.54
C TYR A 65 -12.73 1.35 10.48
N TYR A 66 -12.41 2.53 9.97
CA TYR A 66 -12.45 3.74 10.76
C TYR A 66 -13.88 4.05 11.24
N GLU A 67 -14.86 3.91 10.35
CA GLU A 67 -16.25 4.15 10.72
C GLU A 67 -16.74 3.21 11.81
N LYS A 68 -16.27 1.95 11.75
CA LYS A 68 -16.70 0.97 12.73
C LYS A 68 -16.05 1.17 14.10
N SER A 69 -14.77 1.53 14.11
CA SER A 69 -14.03 1.64 15.36
C SER A 69 -14.13 3.01 16.00
N GLY A 70 -14.28 4.06 15.19
CA GLY A 70 -14.19 5.44 15.68
C GLY A 70 -12.81 5.79 16.22
N ASN A 71 -11.82 4.94 16.00
CA ASN A 71 -10.48 5.13 16.52
C ASN A 71 -9.63 5.89 15.50
N GLU A 72 -9.02 7.00 15.92
CA GLU A 72 -8.20 7.81 15.02
C GLU A 72 -7.05 7.01 14.39
N ALA A 73 -6.57 5.98 15.07
CA ALA A 73 -5.52 5.13 14.52
C ALA A 73 -5.98 4.38 13.25
N ASP A 74 -7.27 4.25 13.04
CA ASP A 74 -7.82 3.57 11.87
C ASP A 74 -8.15 4.54 10.73
N ARG A 75 -7.99 5.84 10.93
CA ARG A 75 -8.26 6.84 9.90
C ARG A 75 -7.31 6.62 8.71
N PRO A 76 -7.81 6.65 7.47
CA PRO A 76 -6.92 6.57 6.31
C PRO A 76 -5.86 7.67 6.37
N PRO A 77 -4.57 7.35 6.20
CA PRO A 77 -3.51 8.35 6.35
C PRO A 77 -3.53 9.39 5.23
N LYS A 78 -3.01 10.56 5.55
CA LYS A 78 -2.99 11.68 4.61
C LYS A 78 -2.32 11.36 3.29
N ILE A 79 -1.22 10.60 3.32
CA ILE A 79 -0.51 10.24 2.10
C ILE A 79 -1.43 9.54 1.10
N LEU A 80 -2.28 8.65 1.60
CA LEU A 80 -3.23 7.92 0.74
C LEU A 80 -4.29 8.86 0.18
N LEU A 81 -4.84 9.71 1.03
CA LEU A 81 -5.88 10.65 0.61
C LEU A 81 -5.35 11.65 -0.41
N ASP A 82 -4.11 12.12 -0.23
CA ASP A 82 -3.49 13.06 -1.15
C ASP A 82 -3.29 12.44 -2.53
N MET A 83 -2.88 11.18 -2.59
CA MET A 83 -2.70 10.50 -3.87
C MET A 83 -4.02 10.35 -4.61
N ILE A 84 -5.07 9.97 -3.89
CA ILE A 84 -6.38 9.83 -4.50
C ILE A 84 -6.89 11.18 -5.02
N ALA A 85 -6.67 12.25 -4.26
CA ALA A 85 -7.07 13.58 -4.68
C ALA A 85 -6.37 14.01 -5.98
N LYS A 86 -5.16 13.53 -6.22
CA LYS A 86 -4.43 13.81 -7.46
C LYS A 86 -4.84 12.89 -8.61
N GLY A 87 -5.67 11.90 -8.36
CA GLY A 87 -6.03 10.92 -9.36
C GLY A 87 -5.01 9.81 -9.53
N ASP A 88 -4.05 9.69 -8.62
CA ASP A 88 -3.03 8.63 -8.66
C ASP A 88 -3.57 7.42 -7.93
N LEU A 89 -4.24 6.55 -8.68
CA LEU A 89 -4.95 5.41 -8.10
C LEU A 89 -4.19 4.08 -8.21
N GLY A 90 -3.01 4.11 -8.81
CA GLY A 90 -2.23 2.91 -9.00
C GLY A 90 -2.18 2.49 -10.46
N GLN A 91 -2.07 1.19 -10.69
CA GLN A 91 -1.91 0.66 -12.03
C GLN A 91 -3.01 1.09 -12.99
N LYS A 92 -4.25 1.11 -12.51
CA LYS A 92 -5.39 1.45 -13.39
C LYS A 92 -5.40 2.89 -13.86
N SER A 93 -4.71 3.79 -13.18
CA SER A 93 -4.62 5.19 -13.60
C SER A 93 -3.26 5.53 -14.22
N GLY A 94 -2.35 4.54 -14.31
CA GLY A 94 -1.02 4.73 -14.86
C GLY A 94 0.00 5.22 -13.84
N LYS A 95 -0.44 5.58 -12.66
CA LYS A 95 0.45 6.06 -11.60
C LYS A 95 -0.17 5.84 -10.23
N GLY A 96 0.63 5.35 -9.31
CA GLY A 96 0.30 5.23 -7.90
C GLY A 96 1.56 5.51 -7.12
N PHE A 97 1.93 4.62 -6.20
CA PHE A 97 3.23 4.72 -5.55
C PHE A 97 4.36 4.49 -6.54
N TYR A 98 4.07 3.82 -7.63
CA TYR A 98 5.01 3.60 -8.75
C TYR A 98 4.37 4.06 -10.05
N ASP A 99 5.19 4.18 -11.09
CA ASP A 99 4.71 4.52 -12.43
C ASP A 99 4.48 3.24 -13.24
N TYR A 100 3.45 3.24 -14.07
CA TYR A 100 3.07 2.08 -14.87
C TYR A 100 3.00 2.47 -16.35
N PRO A 101 3.28 1.56 -17.27
CA PRO A 101 3.26 0.10 -17.14
C PRO A 101 4.57 -0.55 -16.68
N ASP A 102 5.65 0.19 -16.54
CA ASP A 102 6.94 -0.40 -16.20
C ASP A 102 7.39 0.05 -14.79
N PRO A 103 6.80 -0.52 -13.73
CA PRO A 103 7.12 -0.07 -12.39
C PRO A 103 8.55 -0.42 -11.99
N ALA A 104 9.16 0.47 -11.21
CA ALA A 104 10.57 0.36 -10.84
C ALA A 104 10.90 -0.97 -10.15
N TYR A 105 9.98 -1.51 -9.38
CA TYR A 105 10.25 -2.74 -8.63
C TYR A 105 10.44 -3.97 -9.52
N GLN A 106 10.14 -3.87 -10.81
CA GLN A 106 10.38 -4.97 -11.75
C GLN A 106 11.81 -4.99 -12.26
N ASP A 107 12.58 -3.92 -12.01
CA ASP A 107 13.97 -3.84 -12.43
C ASP A 107 14.86 -4.45 -11.35
N PRO A 108 15.62 -5.51 -11.65
CA PRO A 108 16.48 -6.14 -10.63
C PRO A 108 17.48 -5.17 -10.01
N SER A 109 17.94 -4.16 -10.75
CA SER A 109 18.89 -3.20 -10.20
C SER A 109 18.27 -2.30 -9.14
N TRP A 110 16.97 -2.04 -9.23
CA TRP A 110 16.26 -1.23 -8.23
C TRP A 110 16.30 -1.91 -6.86
N LEU A 111 16.24 -3.24 -6.84
CA LEU A 111 16.24 -4.00 -5.60
C LEU A 111 17.51 -3.80 -4.78
N LYS A 112 18.59 -3.45 -5.44
CA LYS A 112 19.87 -3.24 -4.75
C LYS A 112 19.98 -1.86 -4.10
N GLY A 113 19.02 -1.01 -4.33
CA GLY A 113 19.01 0.33 -3.76
C GLY A 113 19.61 1.39 -4.65
#